data_3ba97d8cf9f479f951e03643fd0bbab6
#
_entry.id   3ba97d8cf9f479f951e03643fd0bbab6
#
_cell.length_a   1.000
_cell.length_b   1.000
_cell.length_c   1.000
_cell.angle_alpha   90.00
_cell.angle_beta   90.00
_cell.angle_gamma   90.00
#
_symmetry.space_group_name_H-M   'P 1'
#
loop_
_entity.id
_entity.type
_entity.pdbx_description
1 polymer ?
#
loop_
_entity_poly.entity_id
_entity_poly.type
_entity_poly.pdbx_seq_one_letter_code
_entity_poly.pdbx_strand_id
1 'polypeptide(L)'
;SEDTVQVLTISRSCMDTLKAGNIDEALKMLFILRDGKAIPLPAEKEQQLRKKFKYFPVVDYKLDYYSFSSTDNNDVKFQIEFFKHTSSDDHTPNTIGFMFNPVKIDGVWYLAVKEATKEATDK
;
A
#
# COMPACT_ATOMS: atom_id res chain seq x y z
N SER A 1 -10.91 4.64 -16.71
CA SER A 1 -11.38 5.99 -16.42
C SER A 1 -10.23 6.88 -15.97
N GLU A 2 -10.49 8.16 -15.93
CA GLU A 2 -9.50 9.14 -15.47
C GLU A 2 -9.12 8.92 -14.01
N ASP A 3 -10.10 8.62 -13.18
CA ASP A 3 -9.86 8.28 -11.77
C ASP A 3 -8.99 7.04 -11.62
N THR A 4 -9.27 6.00 -12.42
CA THR A 4 -8.48 4.77 -12.40
C THR A 4 -7.01 5.06 -12.74
N VAL A 5 -6.78 5.82 -13.81
CA VAL A 5 -5.42 6.17 -14.23
C VAL A 5 -4.71 6.96 -13.12
N GLN A 6 -5.39 7.95 -12.54
CA GLN A 6 -4.79 8.76 -11.48
C GLN A 6 -4.43 7.94 -10.25
N VAL A 7 -5.35 7.08 -9.79
CA VAL A 7 -5.12 6.25 -8.61
C VAL A 7 -3.99 5.26 -8.84
N LEU A 8 -3.95 4.61 -10.00
CA LEU A 8 -2.87 3.67 -10.30
C LEU A 8 -1.53 4.40 -10.42
N THR A 9 -1.53 5.62 -10.95
CA THR A 9 -0.31 6.42 -11.05
C THR A 9 0.26 6.76 -9.67
N ILE A 10 -0.56 7.24 -8.74
CA ILE A 10 -0.07 7.57 -7.39
C ILE A 10 0.31 6.32 -6.61
N SER A 11 -0.41 5.22 -6.80
CA SER A 11 -0.09 3.94 -6.15
C SER A 11 1.26 3.42 -6.63
N ARG A 12 1.51 3.43 -7.94
CA ARG A 12 2.80 3.01 -8.50
C ARG A 12 3.93 3.93 -8.06
N SER A 13 3.67 5.23 -7.96
CA SER A 13 4.67 6.18 -7.47
C SER A 13 5.14 5.81 -6.05
N CYS A 14 4.20 5.43 -5.19
CA CYS A 14 4.53 4.96 -3.85
C CYS A 14 5.35 3.67 -3.89
N MET A 15 4.93 2.70 -4.71
CA MET A 15 5.66 1.44 -4.85
C MET A 15 7.07 1.65 -5.41
N ASP A 16 7.22 2.55 -6.38
CA ASP A 16 8.53 2.88 -6.96
C ASP A 16 9.44 3.54 -5.91
N THR A 17 8.87 4.38 -5.06
CA THR A 17 9.61 5.02 -3.97
C THR A 17 10.10 3.98 -2.96
N LEU A 18 9.25 2.99 -2.63
CA LEU A 18 9.66 1.86 -1.80
C LEU A 18 10.75 1.02 -2.46
N LYS A 19 10.61 0.76 -3.77
CA LYS A 19 11.60 -0.01 -4.53
C LYS A 19 12.95 0.69 -4.58
N ALA A 20 12.95 2.02 -4.60
CA ALA A 20 14.18 2.80 -4.53
C ALA A 20 14.82 2.80 -3.14
N GLY A 21 14.17 2.20 -2.14
CA GLY A 21 14.68 2.16 -0.77
C GLY A 21 14.33 3.37 0.06
N ASN A 22 13.50 4.27 -0.45
CA ASN A 22 13.14 5.52 0.23
C ASN A 22 11.87 5.33 1.06
N ILE A 23 11.98 4.51 2.12
CA ILE A 23 10.82 4.14 2.96
C ILE A 23 10.17 5.39 3.56
N ASP A 24 10.96 6.31 4.12
CA ASP A 24 10.42 7.52 4.76
C ASP A 24 9.59 8.36 3.80
N GLU A 25 10.09 8.54 2.58
CA GLU A 25 9.37 9.30 1.55
C GLU A 25 8.07 8.59 1.17
N ALA A 26 8.11 7.28 1.02
CA ALA A 26 6.93 6.50 0.68
C ALA A 26 5.86 6.60 1.78
N LEU A 27 6.25 6.54 3.04
CA LEU A 27 5.30 6.62 4.16
C LEU A 27 4.62 7.99 4.24
N LYS A 28 5.28 9.05 3.79
CA LYS A 28 4.69 10.39 3.72
C LYS A 28 3.60 10.51 2.66
N MET A 29 3.56 9.58 1.71
CA MET A 29 2.53 9.53 0.67
C MET A 29 1.25 8.86 1.16
N LEU A 30 1.25 8.29 2.36
CA LEU A 30 0.19 7.44 2.87
C LEU A 30 -0.65 8.17 3.92
N PHE A 31 -1.93 7.80 3.95
CA PHE A 31 -2.93 8.38 4.84
C PHE A 31 -3.76 7.26 5.46
N ILE A 32 -4.50 7.58 6.50
CA ILE A 32 -5.61 6.75 6.96
C ILE A 32 -6.89 7.58 6.86
N LEU A 33 -8.01 6.88 6.70
CA LEU A 33 -9.32 7.53 6.72
C LEU A 33 -9.85 7.51 8.15
N ARG A 34 -10.16 8.69 8.68
CA ARG A 34 -10.71 8.81 10.04
C ARG A 34 -11.74 9.94 10.06
N ASP A 35 -12.95 9.61 10.46
CA ASP A 35 -14.07 10.57 10.52
C ASP A 35 -14.29 11.29 9.18
N GLY A 36 -14.21 10.54 8.08
CA GLY A 36 -14.41 11.09 6.74
C GLY A 36 -13.26 11.94 6.20
N LYS A 37 -12.13 11.96 6.88
CA LYS A 37 -10.95 12.74 6.49
C LYS A 37 -9.75 11.86 6.28
N ALA A 38 -8.90 12.23 5.32
CA ALA A 38 -7.62 11.60 5.13
C ALA A 38 -6.60 12.32 6.02
N ILE A 39 -6.05 11.61 6.99
CA ILE A 39 -5.05 12.17 7.90
C ILE A 39 -3.72 11.44 7.70
N PRO A 40 -2.58 12.11 7.98
CA PRO A 40 -1.29 11.44 7.92
C PRO A 40 -1.26 10.22 8.83
N LEU A 41 -0.38 9.26 8.53
CA LEU A 41 -0.26 8.04 9.32
C LEU A 41 0.01 8.39 10.78
N PRO A 42 -0.75 7.82 11.74
CA PRO A 42 -0.38 7.89 13.15
C PRO A 42 0.98 7.21 13.37
N ALA A 43 1.70 7.63 14.39
CA ALA A 43 3.04 7.14 14.67
C ALA A 43 3.11 5.60 14.75
N GLU A 44 2.12 4.99 15.38
CA GLU A 44 2.07 3.53 15.53
C GLU A 44 1.92 2.84 14.18
N LYS A 45 1.03 3.35 13.32
CA LYS A 45 0.83 2.80 11.97
C LYS A 45 2.07 3.00 11.11
N GLU A 46 2.69 4.16 11.20
CA GLU A 46 3.93 4.44 10.49
C GLU A 46 5.03 3.46 10.89
N GLN A 47 5.17 3.19 12.19
CA GLN A 47 6.14 2.23 12.72
C GLN A 47 5.89 0.82 12.19
N GLN A 48 4.63 0.38 12.17
CA GLN A 48 4.26 -0.94 11.65
C GLN A 48 4.65 -1.08 10.18
N LEU A 49 4.33 -0.08 9.38
CA LEU A 49 4.65 -0.13 7.95
C LEU A 49 6.15 -0.03 7.70
N ARG A 50 6.86 0.81 8.46
CA ARG A 50 8.31 0.91 8.36
C ARG A 50 8.96 -0.45 8.64
N LYS A 51 8.51 -1.13 9.68
CA LYS A 51 8.99 -2.47 10.04
C LYS A 51 8.68 -3.47 8.93
N LYS A 52 7.45 -3.43 8.40
CA LYS A 52 7.05 -4.33 7.31
C LYS A 52 7.98 -4.19 6.11
N PHE A 53 8.26 -2.97 5.67
CA PHE A 53 9.10 -2.75 4.49
C PHE A 53 10.59 -2.95 4.75
N LYS A 54 11.02 -3.01 6.00
CA LYS A 54 12.37 -3.46 6.34
C LYS A 54 12.50 -4.97 6.25
N TYR A 55 11.51 -5.72 6.73
CA TYR A 55 11.52 -7.18 6.66
C TYR A 55 11.20 -7.70 5.26
N PHE A 56 10.36 -6.97 4.54
CA PHE A 56 9.92 -7.35 3.20
C PHE A 56 10.20 -6.18 2.24
N PRO A 57 11.49 -5.96 1.91
CA PRO A 57 11.82 -4.85 1.00
C PRO A 57 11.21 -5.07 -0.37
N VAL A 58 10.85 -3.97 -1.03
CA VAL A 58 10.30 -4.04 -2.37
C VAL A 58 11.46 -4.17 -3.35
N VAL A 59 11.86 -5.40 -3.64
CA VAL A 59 12.87 -5.69 -4.67
C VAL A 59 12.24 -5.52 -6.04
N ASP A 60 10.99 -5.97 -6.17
CA ASP A 60 10.18 -5.75 -7.35
C ASP A 60 8.70 -5.83 -6.93
N TYR A 61 7.80 -5.42 -7.82
CA TYR A 61 6.37 -5.48 -7.51
C TYR A 61 5.57 -5.59 -8.81
N LYS A 62 4.34 -6.08 -8.67
CA LYS A 62 3.39 -6.08 -9.77
C LYS A 62 1.99 -5.82 -9.22
N LEU A 63 1.15 -5.19 -10.04
CA LEU A 63 -0.25 -5.01 -9.71
C LEU A 63 -0.94 -6.37 -9.72
N ASP A 64 -1.62 -6.68 -8.62
CA ASP A 64 -2.43 -7.88 -8.50
C ASP A 64 -3.84 -7.59 -9.02
N TYR A 65 -4.55 -6.66 -8.38
CA TYR A 65 -5.85 -6.23 -8.85
C TYR A 65 -6.21 -4.87 -8.27
N TYR A 66 -7.26 -4.28 -8.83
CA TYR A 66 -7.92 -3.11 -8.25
C TYR A 66 -9.43 -3.26 -8.37
N SER A 67 -10.14 -2.64 -7.44
CA SER A 67 -11.60 -2.64 -7.43
C SER A 67 -12.08 -1.33 -6.85
N PHE A 68 -12.81 -0.55 -7.64
CA PHE A 68 -13.34 0.73 -7.22
C PHE A 68 -14.86 0.62 -7.11
N SER A 69 -15.37 0.63 -5.89
CA SER A 69 -16.81 0.46 -5.65
C SER A 69 -17.47 1.73 -5.09
N SER A 70 -16.69 2.68 -4.59
CA SER A 70 -17.22 3.93 -4.04
C SER A 70 -16.10 4.94 -3.85
N THR A 71 -16.42 6.09 -3.23
CA THR A 71 -15.41 7.11 -2.94
C THR A 71 -14.47 6.71 -1.81
N ASP A 72 -14.88 5.77 -0.95
CA ASP A 72 -14.12 5.39 0.25
C ASP A 72 -14.00 3.88 0.45
N ASN A 73 -14.43 3.07 -0.51
CA ASN A 73 -14.33 1.61 -0.43
C ASN A 73 -13.70 1.07 -1.70
N ASN A 74 -12.43 1.38 -1.87
CA ASN A 74 -11.67 1.03 -3.05
C ASN A 74 -10.43 0.25 -2.65
N ASP A 75 -9.98 -0.63 -3.53
CA ASP A 75 -8.80 -1.45 -3.30
C ASP A 75 -7.84 -1.35 -4.47
N VAL A 76 -6.55 -1.24 -4.16
CA VAL A 76 -5.48 -1.43 -5.14
C VAL A 76 -4.46 -2.34 -4.47
N LYS A 77 -4.33 -3.56 -4.97
CA LYS A 77 -3.44 -4.56 -4.37
C LYS A 77 -2.24 -4.81 -5.26
N PHE A 78 -1.07 -4.76 -4.65
CA PHE A 78 0.19 -5.13 -5.29
C PHE A 78 0.73 -6.40 -4.65
N GLN A 79 1.49 -7.15 -5.45
CA GLN A 79 2.32 -8.23 -4.96
C GLN A 79 3.75 -7.72 -4.90
N ILE A 80 4.37 -7.85 -3.74
CA ILE A 80 5.75 -7.43 -3.51
C ILE A 80 6.63 -8.67 -3.55
N GLU A 81 7.66 -8.62 -4.39
CA GLU A 81 8.72 -9.61 -4.41
C GLU A 81 9.83 -9.09 -3.49
N PHE A 82 10.07 -9.76 -2.37
CA PHE A 82 11.00 -9.23 -1.37
C PHE A 82 12.39 -9.87 -1.41
N PHE A 83 12.60 -10.84 -2.29
CA PHE A 83 13.92 -11.30 -2.72
C PHE A 83 13.79 -12.04 -4.04
N LYS A 84 14.89 -12.13 -4.79
CA LYS A 84 14.89 -12.86 -6.06
C LYS A 84 15.24 -14.32 -5.82
N HIS A 85 14.62 -15.21 -6.58
CA HIS A 85 15.01 -16.62 -6.59
C HIS A 85 16.41 -16.76 -7.17
N THR A 86 17.18 -17.72 -6.66
CA THR A 86 18.56 -17.96 -7.10
C THR A 86 18.64 -18.83 -8.35
N SER A 87 17.59 -19.60 -8.62
CA SER A 87 17.52 -20.50 -9.77
C SER A 87 16.07 -20.80 -10.12
N SER A 88 15.85 -21.42 -11.28
CA SER A 88 14.50 -21.81 -11.71
C SER A 88 13.90 -22.90 -10.82
N ASP A 89 14.74 -23.65 -10.08
CA ASP A 89 14.27 -24.70 -9.17
C ASP A 89 13.98 -24.18 -7.77
N ASP A 90 14.28 -22.92 -7.50
CA ASP A 90 14.05 -22.32 -6.19
C ASP A 90 12.59 -21.88 -6.11
N HIS A 91 11.79 -22.55 -5.27
CA HIS A 91 10.39 -22.23 -5.05
C HIS A 91 10.13 -21.65 -3.66
N THR A 92 11.16 -21.12 -3.01
CA THR A 92 11.00 -20.46 -1.71
C THR A 92 10.01 -19.31 -1.84
N PRO A 93 9.00 -19.22 -0.96
CA PRO A 93 8.05 -18.11 -0.99
C PRO A 93 8.79 -16.78 -0.88
N ASN A 94 8.56 -15.88 -1.85
CA ASN A 94 9.27 -14.61 -1.94
C ASN A 94 8.35 -13.43 -2.19
N THR A 95 7.02 -13.62 -2.06
CA THR A 95 6.05 -12.57 -2.31
C THR A 95 5.12 -12.36 -1.14
N ILE A 96 4.71 -11.12 -0.94
CA ILE A 96 3.63 -10.74 -0.01
C ILE A 96 2.71 -9.75 -0.70
N GLY A 97 1.47 -9.68 -0.24
CA GLY A 97 0.53 -8.68 -0.72
C GLY A 97 0.62 -7.39 0.07
N PHE A 98 0.34 -6.28 -0.62
CA PHE A 98 0.17 -4.99 0.03
C PHE A 98 -1.02 -4.26 -0.61
N MET A 99 -1.93 -3.77 0.23
CA MET A 99 -3.18 -3.18 -0.21
C MET A 99 -3.23 -1.70 0.13
N PHE A 100 -3.44 -0.87 -0.89
CA PHE A 100 -3.88 0.50 -0.71
C PHE A 100 -5.39 0.57 -0.74
N ASN A 101 -5.95 1.50 0.00
CA ASN A 101 -7.38 1.78 0.02
C ASN A 101 -7.61 3.25 -0.33
N PRO A 102 -7.46 3.62 -1.60
CA PRO A 102 -7.58 5.01 -2.01
C PRO A 102 -8.98 5.57 -1.75
N VAL A 103 -9.02 6.82 -1.33
CA VAL A 103 -10.26 7.52 -1.07
C VAL A 103 -10.27 8.86 -1.80
N LYS A 104 -11.43 9.25 -2.29
CA LYS A 104 -11.60 10.54 -2.95
C LYS A 104 -12.38 11.46 -2.02
N ILE A 105 -11.79 12.59 -1.65
CA ILE A 105 -12.40 13.55 -0.73
C ILE A 105 -12.29 14.93 -1.39
N ASP A 106 -13.43 15.59 -1.56
CA ASP A 106 -13.49 16.93 -2.17
C ASP A 106 -12.73 17.00 -3.51
N GLY A 107 -12.90 15.95 -4.32
CA GLY A 107 -12.28 15.89 -5.63
C GLY A 107 -10.81 15.49 -5.67
N VAL A 108 -10.22 15.18 -4.51
CA VAL A 108 -8.80 14.82 -4.40
C VAL A 108 -8.66 13.35 -3.97
N TRP A 109 -7.82 12.61 -4.67
CA TRP A 109 -7.50 11.24 -4.29
C TRP A 109 -6.37 11.20 -3.26
N TYR A 110 -6.59 10.45 -2.21
CA TYR A 110 -5.59 10.18 -1.17
C TYR A 110 -5.28 8.69 -1.15
N LEU A 111 -4.00 8.39 -1.03
CA LEU A 111 -3.52 7.01 -0.97
C LEU A 111 -3.62 6.53 0.48
N ALA A 112 -4.80 6.04 0.84
CA ALA A 112 -5.04 5.59 2.20
C ALA A 112 -4.68 4.12 2.37
N VAL A 113 -4.42 3.74 3.62
CA VAL A 113 -4.28 2.34 4.04
C VAL A 113 -5.21 2.12 5.23
N LYS A 114 -5.72 0.90 5.36
CA LYS A 114 -6.60 0.57 6.47
C LYS A 114 -5.81 0.37 7.74
N GLU A 115 -6.37 0.84 8.84
CA GLU A 115 -5.88 0.46 10.16
C GLU A 115 -6.42 -0.94 10.49
N ALA A 116 -5.65 -1.69 11.29
CA ALA A 116 -6.17 -2.93 11.85
C ALA A 116 -7.39 -2.60 12.71
N THR A 117 -8.50 -3.30 12.48
CA THR A 117 -9.70 -3.08 13.26
C THR A 117 -9.58 -3.76 14.61
N LYS A 118 -10.22 -3.18 15.62
CA LYS A 118 -10.22 -3.75 16.96
C LYS A 118 -10.91 -5.11 16.99
N GLU A 119 -11.91 -5.29 16.17
CA GLU A 119 -12.65 -6.55 16.06
C GLU A 119 -11.74 -7.69 15.59
N ALA A 120 -10.78 -7.40 14.73
CA ALA A 120 -9.85 -8.40 14.24
C ALA A 120 -8.88 -8.85 15.34
N THR A 121 -8.59 -7.99 16.32
CA THR A 121 -7.66 -8.30 17.41
C THR A 121 -8.37 -8.88 18.63
N ASP A 122 -9.65 -8.60 18.80
CA ASP A 122 -10.43 -9.04 19.96
C ASP A 122 -10.98 -10.46 19.78
N LYS A 123 -10.72 -11.06 18.65
CA LYS A 123 -11.09 -12.44 18.36
C LYS A 123 -9.90 -13.37 18.61
#